data_9da5814f1fa8847cfe8df1d703850022
#
_entry.id   9da5814f1fa8847cfe8df1d703850022
#
_cell.length_a   1.000
_cell.length_b   1.000
_cell.length_c   1.000
_cell.angle_alpha   90.00
_cell.angle_beta   90.00
_cell.angle_gamma   90.00
#
_symmetry.space_group_name_H-M   'P 1'
#
loop_
_entity.id
_entity.type
_entity.pdbx_description
1 polymer ?
#
loop_
_entity_poly.entity_id
_entity_poly.type
_entity_poly.pdbx_seq_one_letter_code
_entity_poly.pdbx_strand_id
1 'polypeptide(L)'
;MEMPKVEYETILCRGGMDQITPTLSLKPGVCRSAINFECATTGGYTRIGGYERLDGRAAPSAATFLVLGVTGSTTPALGVTITGATSGATGVLIAQTATTFVVTKVTGTFNGTEVLTSSGTVGTQNSFATVATTKIFAQYKALAAANYRADIAKPAGSGAILGAFMFNDIKYCFRNNAGATAAVMFKSTTSGWSAITFGEEVSFTAASTQPAVGATVTQGAVTAVVRRVVLQSGAFAGGTAAGRLIIDTRAGGNFTAGAFTAGFTATASGAATAITLLPSGKFQFDIANFAGSSGTIRVYGCDGVNRGFEWDGTTFVPIVTGQTVDTPKFVSIHKKQLFWALASSVVHSAPGLPYDYTALSGASEIATGDTVTGFLVQPGNQTTGALAIYNRTNTQILYGTGLSSWNLVPMNTGTGCIPYTAQNMDQSYTLDDRGVYGMTTTQAYGNFVASSLTEAIQPFIAQHRSKAVCSVLCREKSQYRVYFSDGTGLHVTIVNGKYFGAMPVFYPINSDSVPAGLYNAWSGTATNGDEVILGCGTDGYVYQLDKGTS
;
A
#
# COMPACT_ATOMS: atom_id res chain seq x y z
N MET A 1 31.30 38.97 46.94
CA MET A 1 31.51 38.01 45.83
C MET A 1 30.13 37.69 45.30
N GLU A 2 29.74 38.30 44.18
CA GLU A 2 28.49 37.92 43.50
C GLU A 2 28.67 36.53 42.92
N MET A 3 27.74 35.64 43.22
CA MET A 3 27.71 34.32 42.58
C MET A 3 27.46 34.49 41.08
N PRO A 4 28.15 33.75 40.20
CA PRO A 4 27.92 33.82 38.79
C PRO A 4 26.45 33.46 38.51
N LYS A 5 25.76 34.35 37.77
CA LYS A 5 24.39 34.15 37.33
C LYS A 5 24.42 33.07 36.25
N VAL A 6 23.85 31.91 36.53
CA VAL A 6 23.71 30.84 35.56
C VAL A 6 22.50 31.20 34.68
N GLU A 7 22.73 31.51 33.43
CA GLU A 7 21.69 31.70 32.45
C GLU A 7 21.43 30.36 31.77
N TYR A 8 20.17 29.93 31.76
CA TYR A 8 19.72 28.73 31.04
C TYR A 8 19.15 29.17 29.71
N GLU A 9 19.74 28.72 28.63
CA GLU A 9 19.19 28.87 27.30
C GLU A 9 18.54 27.53 26.85
N THR A 10 17.28 27.58 26.50
CA THR A 10 16.58 26.40 25.95
C THR A 10 16.64 26.44 24.44
N ILE A 11 17.40 25.53 23.85
CA ILE A 11 17.46 25.36 22.39
C ILE A 11 16.39 24.35 21.98
N LEU A 12 15.39 24.82 21.23
CA LEU A 12 14.37 23.97 20.65
C LEU A 12 14.90 23.35 19.35
N CYS A 13 15.05 22.03 19.31
CA CYS A 13 15.44 21.30 18.10
C CYS A 13 14.28 21.31 17.09
N ARG A 14 14.31 22.22 16.12
CA ARG A 14 13.27 22.46 15.11
C ARG A 14 13.87 22.77 13.75
N GLY A 15 13.06 22.64 12.69
CA GLY A 15 13.43 23.09 11.35
C GLY A 15 14.09 22.02 10.50
N GLY A 16 14.42 20.88 11.08
CA GLY A 16 15.00 19.78 10.33
C GLY A 16 16.44 20.04 9.89
N MET A 17 16.82 19.54 8.73
CA MET A 17 18.15 19.69 8.15
C MET A 17 18.21 20.93 7.26
N ASP A 18 19.31 21.68 7.36
CA ASP A 18 19.63 22.80 6.47
C ASP A 18 21.08 22.66 5.98
N GLN A 19 21.22 22.46 4.70
CA GLN A 19 22.51 22.26 4.02
C GLN A 19 23.00 23.49 3.27
N ILE A 20 22.18 24.54 3.16
CA ILE A 20 22.46 25.73 2.37
C ILE A 20 22.99 26.86 3.25
N THR A 21 22.32 27.15 4.36
CA THR A 21 22.69 28.25 5.25
C THR A 21 24.11 28.08 5.79
N PRO A 22 24.97 29.11 5.74
CA PRO A 22 26.31 29.03 6.32
C PRO A 22 26.27 28.62 7.80
N THR A 23 27.23 27.82 8.25
CA THR A 23 27.23 27.20 9.58
C THR A 23 27.08 28.20 10.73
N LEU A 24 27.71 29.36 10.62
CA LEU A 24 27.64 30.44 11.63
C LEU A 24 26.30 31.18 11.64
N SER A 25 25.48 31.01 10.60
CA SER A 25 24.17 31.66 10.46
C SER A 25 23.01 30.68 10.65
N LEU A 26 23.28 29.41 10.98
CA LEU A 26 22.25 28.44 11.27
C LEU A 26 21.44 28.85 12.51
N LYS A 27 20.14 28.76 12.43
CA LYS A 27 19.25 28.99 13.57
C LYS A 27 19.49 27.91 14.62
N PRO A 28 19.47 28.26 15.92
CA PRO A 28 19.55 27.26 16.98
C PRO A 28 18.49 26.17 16.80
N GLY A 29 18.91 24.91 16.96
CA GLY A 29 18.02 23.75 16.83
C GLY A 29 17.88 23.15 15.44
N VAL A 30 18.43 23.78 14.40
CA VAL A 30 18.50 23.23 13.03
C VAL A 30 19.74 22.34 12.90
N CYS A 31 19.61 21.21 12.19
CA CYS A 31 20.69 20.25 11.98
C CYS A 31 21.41 20.51 10.65
N ARG A 32 22.76 20.43 10.63
CA ARG A 32 23.54 20.43 9.40
C ARG A 32 23.54 19.06 8.73
N SER A 33 23.55 18.00 9.53
CA SER A 33 23.50 16.62 9.10
C SER A 33 22.85 15.78 10.19
N ALA A 34 21.91 14.98 9.82
CA ALA A 34 21.27 13.96 10.66
C ALA A 34 20.69 12.87 9.76
N ILE A 35 20.61 11.65 10.27
CA ILE A 35 19.98 10.52 9.59
C ILE A 35 19.18 9.70 10.60
N ASN A 36 18.04 9.15 10.15
CA ASN A 36 17.14 8.34 10.97
C ASN A 36 16.52 9.09 12.15
N PHE A 37 16.35 10.41 12.01
CA PHE A 37 15.52 11.24 12.86
C PHE A 37 14.38 11.84 12.06
N GLU A 38 13.35 12.26 12.74
CA GLU A 38 12.21 12.97 12.17
C GLU A 38 11.83 14.15 13.06
N CYS A 39 11.25 15.19 12.45
CA CYS A 39 10.75 16.34 13.18
C CYS A 39 9.38 15.99 13.78
N ALA A 40 9.26 16.07 15.10
CA ALA A 40 7.98 15.87 15.77
C ALA A 40 7.06 17.08 15.61
N THR A 41 5.76 16.85 15.47
CA THR A 41 4.74 17.92 15.38
C THR A 41 4.67 18.79 16.63
N THR A 42 5.04 18.23 17.77
CA THR A 42 5.13 18.92 19.08
C THR A 42 6.44 19.70 19.26
N GLY A 43 7.35 19.59 18.31
CA GLY A 43 8.72 20.12 18.39
C GLY A 43 9.72 19.07 18.86
N GLY A 44 10.99 19.27 18.50
CA GLY A 44 12.06 18.32 18.78
C GLY A 44 12.29 17.32 17.66
N TYR A 45 13.33 16.51 17.83
CA TYR A 45 13.67 15.41 16.94
C TYR A 45 13.44 14.09 17.65
N THR A 46 12.76 13.19 16.98
CA THR A 46 12.55 11.82 17.44
C THR A 46 13.23 10.85 16.47
N ARG A 47 13.64 9.70 16.98
CA ARG A 47 14.12 8.62 16.12
C ARG A 47 12.94 8.10 15.30
N ILE A 48 13.19 7.76 14.02
CA ILE A 48 12.18 7.13 13.16
C ILE A 48 11.69 5.82 13.75
N GLY A 49 10.44 5.46 13.44
CA GLY A 49 9.92 4.12 13.72
C GLY A 49 10.68 3.06 12.93
N GLY A 50 10.70 1.83 13.44
CA GLY A 50 11.26 0.70 12.74
C GLY A 50 10.36 0.19 11.62
N TYR A 51 10.73 -0.94 11.06
CA TYR A 51 9.93 -1.66 10.07
C TYR A 51 10.01 -3.16 10.33
N GLU A 52 8.94 -3.85 9.99
CA GLU A 52 8.89 -5.30 10.18
C GLU A 52 8.29 -6.01 8.96
N ARG A 53 8.73 -7.25 8.71
CA ARG A 53 8.16 -8.09 7.67
C ARG A 53 6.73 -8.45 8.01
N LEU A 54 5.89 -8.57 6.99
CA LEU A 54 4.47 -8.87 7.10
C LEU A 54 4.05 -9.93 6.08
N ASP A 55 3.24 -10.90 6.55
CA ASP A 55 2.57 -11.87 5.68
C ASP A 55 1.18 -12.28 6.20
N GLY A 56 0.74 -11.67 7.31
CA GLY A 56 -0.52 -11.98 8.00
C GLY A 56 -0.36 -12.90 9.22
N ARG A 57 0.81 -13.50 9.42
CA ARG A 57 1.17 -14.15 10.70
C ARG A 57 1.39 -13.10 11.77
N ALA A 58 1.51 -13.55 13.02
CA ALA A 58 1.77 -12.67 14.15
C ALA A 58 3.05 -11.85 13.94
N ALA A 59 2.93 -10.54 14.14
CA ALA A 59 4.00 -9.58 13.89
C ALA A 59 5.17 -9.74 14.88
N PRO A 60 6.42 -9.53 14.45
CA PRO A 60 7.58 -9.54 15.35
C PRO A 60 7.46 -8.58 16.53
N SER A 61 6.87 -7.40 16.32
CA SER A 61 6.63 -6.41 17.39
C SER A 61 5.63 -6.92 18.45
N ALA A 62 4.71 -7.80 18.09
CA ALA A 62 3.75 -8.43 18.98
C ALA A 62 4.29 -9.69 19.68
N ALA A 63 5.52 -10.13 19.37
CA ALA A 63 6.11 -11.32 19.97
C ALA A 63 6.08 -11.27 21.50
N THR A 64 5.73 -12.38 22.11
CA THR A 64 5.74 -12.57 23.57
C THR A 64 6.71 -13.68 23.94
N PHE A 65 7.12 -13.71 25.20
CA PHE A 65 7.91 -14.80 25.75
C PHE A 65 7.44 -15.11 27.18
N LEU A 66 7.75 -16.31 27.63
CA LEU A 66 7.51 -16.79 28.99
C LEU A 66 8.81 -17.35 29.54
N VAL A 67 9.09 -17.09 30.83
CA VAL A 67 10.26 -17.64 31.52
C VAL A 67 9.81 -18.69 32.50
N LEU A 68 10.25 -19.93 32.27
CA LEU A 68 9.99 -21.08 33.11
C LEU A 68 11.19 -21.31 34.02
N GLY A 69 10.99 -21.33 35.35
CA GLY A 69 11.99 -21.82 36.29
C GLY A 69 12.09 -23.34 36.18
N VAL A 70 13.30 -23.89 36.10
CA VAL A 70 13.55 -25.31 35.80
C VAL A 70 14.59 -25.88 36.75
N THR A 71 14.37 -27.14 37.17
CA THR A 71 15.34 -27.97 37.88
C THR A 71 15.68 -29.20 37.04
N GLY A 72 16.92 -29.70 37.16
CA GLY A 72 17.38 -30.88 36.43
C GLY A 72 17.46 -30.65 34.91
N SER A 73 17.82 -29.42 34.47
CA SER A 73 17.95 -29.10 33.05
C SER A 73 19.05 -29.89 32.36
N THR A 74 18.71 -30.48 31.21
CA THR A 74 19.65 -31.18 30.31
C THR A 74 20.20 -30.30 29.20
N THR A 75 19.99 -28.99 29.27
CA THR A 75 20.41 -28.00 28.26
C THR A 75 19.98 -28.35 26.82
N PRO A 76 18.66 -28.41 26.54
CA PRO A 76 18.17 -28.70 25.20
C PRO A 76 18.62 -27.64 24.18
N ALA A 77 18.72 -27.98 22.89
CA ALA A 77 19.11 -27.02 21.87
C ALA A 77 18.10 -25.86 21.74
N LEU A 78 18.58 -24.66 21.41
CA LEU A 78 17.71 -23.53 21.10
C LEU A 78 16.91 -23.83 19.80
N GLY A 79 15.67 -23.35 19.76
CA GLY A 79 14.75 -23.58 18.64
C GLY A 79 13.89 -24.84 18.78
N VAL A 80 14.16 -25.71 19.75
CA VAL A 80 13.32 -26.90 19.98
C VAL A 80 12.01 -26.53 20.68
N THR A 81 10.97 -27.31 20.44
CA THR A 81 9.70 -27.16 21.15
C THR A 81 9.80 -27.81 22.53
N ILE A 82 9.51 -27.05 23.56
CA ILE A 82 9.33 -27.51 24.94
C ILE A 82 7.84 -27.78 25.16
N THR A 83 7.54 -28.96 25.69
CA THR A 83 6.16 -29.37 25.98
C THR A 83 6.01 -29.69 27.47
N GLY A 84 4.99 -29.14 28.10
CA GLY A 84 4.57 -29.52 29.45
C GLY A 84 3.89 -30.86 29.42
N ALA A 85 4.45 -31.86 30.11
CA ALA A 85 3.97 -33.26 30.06
C ALA A 85 2.54 -33.42 30.61
N THR A 86 2.12 -32.57 31.53
CA THR A 86 0.79 -32.61 32.15
C THR A 86 -0.18 -31.65 31.48
N SER A 87 0.27 -30.44 31.21
CA SER A 87 -0.58 -29.40 30.62
C SER A 87 -0.79 -29.54 29.12
N GLY A 88 0.12 -30.21 28.41
CA GLY A 88 0.19 -30.23 26.97
C GLY A 88 0.58 -28.87 26.36
N ALA A 89 0.90 -27.87 27.18
CA ALA A 89 1.36 -26.57 26.69
C ALA A 89 2.67 -26.70 25.94
N THR A 90 2.85 -25.90 24.90
CA THR A 90 4.07 -25.92 24.09
C THR A 90 4.66 -24.51 23.94
N GLY A 91 5.96 -24.44 23.71
CA GLY A 91 6.65 -23.19 23.41
C GLY A 91 8.01 -23.46 22.78
N VAL A 92 8.49 -22.56 21.93
CA VAL A 92 9.81 -22.67 21.29
C VAL A 92 10.88 -22.07 22.19
N LEU A 93 11.92 -22.83 22.51
CA LEU A 93 13.02 -22.40 23.37
C LEU A 93 13.90 -21.38 22.66
N ILE A 94 14.01 -20.16 23.19
CA ILE A 94 14.80 -19.07 22.61
C ILE A 94 16.02 -18.67 23.43
N ALA A 95 16.02 -18.98 24.74
CA ALA A 95 17.16 -18.82 25.62
C ALA A 95 17.05 -19.77 26.80
N GLN A 96 18.19 -20.08 27.43
CA GLN A 96 18.22 -20.92 28.61
C GLN A 96 19.42 -20.61 29.53
N THR A 97 19.25 -20.97 30.77
CA THR A 97 20.30 -21.06 31.77
C THR A 97 20.20 -22.41 32.48
N ALA A 98 21.06 -22.69 33.46
CA ALA A 98 20.96 -23.92 34.25
C ALA A 98 19.61 -24.06 35.02
N THR A 99 18.92 -22.94 35.25
CA THR A 99 17.72 -22.88 36.10
C THR A 99 16.51 -22.24 35.42
N THR A 100 16.62 -21.84 34.14
CA THR A 100 15.51 -21.19 33.42
C THR A 100 15.46 -21.59 31.95
N PHE A 101 14.25 -21.76 31.43
CA PHE A 101 13.96 -21.80 30.00
C PHE A 101 13.13 -20.58 29.61
N VAL A 102 13.51 -19.92 28.54
CA VAL A 102 12.75 -18.82 27.94
C VAL A 102 12.11 -19.35 26.66
N VAL A 103 10.79 -19.38 26.65
CA VAL A 103 10.01 -19.91 25.53
C VAL A 103 9.16 -18.82 24.87
N THR A 104 9.00 -18.88 23.58
CA THR A 104 8.13 -18.02 22.78
C THR A 104 7.10 -18.85 22.00
N LYS A 105 6.14 -18.19 21.32
CA LYS A 105 5.04 -18.89 20.61
C LYS A 105 4.32 -19.90 21.49
N VAL A 106 4.04 -19.49 22.72
CA VAL A 106 3.40 -20.37 23.69
C VAL A 106 1.97 -20.69 23.26
N THR A 107 1.66 -21.98 23.24
CA THR A 107 0.30 -22.49 22.99
C THR A 107 -0.13 -23.30 24.23
N GLY A 108 -1.34 -23.04 24.73
CA GLY A 108 -1.79 -23.59 26.00
C GLY A 108 -1.21 -22.82 27.20
N THR A 109 -1.33 -23.39 28.39
CA THR A 109 -0.84 -22.78 29.64
C THR A 109 -0.04 -23.80 30.42
N PHE A 110 1.24 -23.51 30.69
CA PHE A 110 2.08 -24.35 31.53
C PHE A 110 1.58 -24.36 32.99
N ASN A 111 1.70 -25.49 33.68
CA ASN A 111 1.16 -25.65 35.04
C ASN A 111 1.97 -24.97 36.15
N GLY A 112 3.21 -24.62 35.91
CA GLY A 112 4.12 -24.10 36.94
C GLY A 112 4.90 -25.18 37.71
N THR A 113 4.46 -26.44 37.68
CA THR A 113 5.11 -27.59 38.37
C THR A 113 4.92 -28.87 37.59
N GLU A 114 5.57 -29.00 36.42
CA GLU A 114 5.42 -30.18 35.55
C GLU A 114 6.74 -30.57 34.89
N VAL A 115 6.81 -31.83 34.46
CA VAL A 115 7.94 -32.30 33.64
C VAL A 115 7.89 -31.63 32.28
N LEU A 116 9.02 -31.09 31.84
CA LEU A 116 9.20 -30.53 30.53
C LEU A 116 9.92 -31.50 29.61
N THR A 117 9.39 -31.65 28.40
CA THR A 117 9.90 -32.61 27.42
C THR A 117 10.22 -31.93 26.10
N SER A 118 11.22 -32.50 25.37
CA SER A 118 11.56 -32.17 24.00
C SER A 118 12.29 -33.39 23.44
N SER A 119 11.65 -34.26 22.68
CA SER A 119 12.14 -35.61 22.32
C SER A 119 12.60 -36.48 23.50
N GLY A 120 12.35 -36.08 24.73
CA GLY A 120 12.69 -36.71 26.02
C GLY A 120 12.55 -35.69 27.14
N THR A 121 12.75 -36.10 28.39
CA THR A 121 12.71 -35.21 29.55
C THR A 121 13.90 -34.23 29.50
N VAL A 122 13.60 -32.91 29.56
CA VAL A 122 14.62 -31.86 29.54
C VAL A 122 14.74 -31.08 30.84
N GLY A 123 13.85 -31.34 31.79
CA GLY A 123 13.84 -30.73 33.12
C GLY A 123 12.46 -30.81 33.76
N THR A 124 12.34 -30.30 34.96
CA THR A 124 11.07 -30.11 35.66
C THR A 124 10.80 -28.64 35.91
N GLN A 125 9.68 -28.15 35.46
CA GLN A 125 9.25 -26.79 35.81
C GLN A 125 8.96 -26.71 37.31
N ASN A 126 9.45 -25.67 37.99
CA ASN A 126 9.21 -25.46 39.40
C ASN A 126 8.57 -24.10 39.70
N SER A 127 8.50 -23.22 38.70
CA SER A 127 7.93 -21.87 38.87
C SER A 127 7.77 -21.16 37.53
N PHE A 128 7.13 -19.98 37.54
CA PHE A 128 7.27 -18.96 36.53
C PHE A 128 8.28 -17.94 37.04
N ALA A 129 9.37 -17.76 36.34
CA ALA A 129 10.41 -16.84 36.74
C ALA A 129 10.15 -15.42 36.19
N THR A 130 10.45 -14.44 37.01
CA THR A 130 10.45 -13.03 36.61
C THR A 130 11.78 -12.65 35.98
N VAL A 131 11.77 -11.73 35.02
CA VAL A 131 13.00 -11.22 34.41
C VAL A 131 13.66 -10.21 35.34
N ALA A 132 14.93 -10.44 35.65
CA ALA A 132 15.65 -9.70 36.71
C ALA A 132 15.91 -8.22 36.37
N THR A 133 16.02 -7.85 35.09
CA THR A 133 16.33 -6.46 34.68
C THR A 133 15.66 -6.10 33.36
N THR A 134 15.44 -4.80 33.15
CA THR A 134 14.92 -4.25 31.87
C THR A 134 15.79 -4.63 30.67
N LYS A 135 17.11 -4.74 30.87
CA LYS A 135 18.05 -5.14 29.81
C LYS A 135 17.83 -6.59 29.38
N ILE A 136 17.68 -7.51 30.34
CA ILE A 136 17.40 -8.93 30.02
C ILE A 136 16.02 -9.09 29.39
N PHE A 137 15.01 -8.35 29.86
CA PHE A 137 13.69 -8.33 29.26
C PHE A 137 13.77 -7.91 27.79
N ALA A 138 14.49 -6.84 27.48
CA ALA A 138 14.69 -6.37 26.11
C ALA A 138 15.41 -7.42 25.24
N GLN A 139 16.40 -8.13 25.78
CA GLN A 139 17.08 -9.23 25.07
C GLN A 139 16.13 -10.38 24.75
N TYR A 140 15.34 -10.85 25.71
CA TYR A 140 14.38 -11.94 25.46
C TYR A 140 13.28 -11.52 24.49
N LYS A 141 12.81 -10.26 24.60
CA LYS A 141 11.86 -9.70 23.63
C LYS A 141 12.44 -9.68 22.21
N ALA A 142 13.71 -9.31 22.05
CA ALA A 142 14.40 -9.30 20.76
C ALA A 142 14.57 -10.72 20.18
N LEU A 143 14.91 -11.72 21.02
CA LEU A 143 14.99 -13.12 20.60
C LEU A 143 13.62 -13.68 20.17
N ALA A 144 12.56 -13.35 20.93
CA ALA A 144 11.20 -13.71 20.57
C ALA A 144 10.81 -13.07 19.23
N ALA A 145 11.06 -11.78 19.06
CA ALA A 145 10.80 -11.07 17.80
C ALA A 145 11.56 -11.67 16.61
N ALA A 146 12.83 -12.06 16.81
CA ALA A 146 13.61 -12.74 15.79
C ALA A 146 13.02 -14.10 15.39
N ASN A 147 12.49 -14.84 16.37
CA ASN A 147 11.82 -16.13 16.13
C ASN A 147 10.51 -15.95 15.34
N TYR A 148 9.71 -14.92 15.65
CA TYR A 148 8.51 -14.58 14.87
C TYR A 148 8.86 -14.12 13.46
N ARG A 149 9.92 -13.30 13.31
CA ARG A 149 10.40 -12.84 11.99
C ARG A 149 10.80 -14.00 11.08
N ALA A 150 11.35 -15.07 11.63
CA ALA A 150 11.78 -16.25 10.87
C ALA A 150 10.61 -17.00 10.21
N ASP A 151 9.40 -16.89 10.75
CA ASP A 151 8.21 -17.54 10.16
C ASP A 151 7.62 -16.73 8.99
N ILE A 152 7.89 -15.43 8.94
CA ILE A 152 7.31 -14.57 7.92
C ILE A 152 7.95 -14.84 6.57
N ALA A 153 7.13 -15.24 5.61
CA ALA A 153 7.55 -15.63 4.28
C ALA A 153 7.28 -14.52 3.25
N LYS A 154 8.03 -14.57 2.15
CA LYS A 154 7.71 -13.80 0.94
C LYS A 154 6.49 -14.42 0.26
N PRO A 155 5.64 -13.65 -0.44
CA PRO A 155 4.71 -14.20 -1.43
C PRO A 155 5.51 -15.05 -2.43
N ALA A 156 4.95 -16.18 -2.85
CA ALA A 156 5.63 -17.05 -3.81
C ALA A 156 5.92 -16.30 -5.12
N GLY A 157 7.14 -16.44 -5.65
CA GLY A 157 7.48 -15.76 -6.89
C GLY A 157 8.89 -15.19 -6.93
N SER A 158 9.13 -14.27 -7.84
CA SER A 158 10.44 -13.66 -8.12
C SER A 158 10.38 -12.13 -8.15
N GLY A 159 11.54 -11.49 -7.94
CA GLY A 159 11.69 -10.04 -7.99
C GLY A 159 11.03 -9.29 -6.81
N ALA A 160 10.86 -8.00 -7.00
CA ALA A 160 10.27 -7.08 -6.04
C ALA A 160 8.76 -7.31 -5.83
N ILE A 161 8.23 -6.75 -4.76
CA ILE A 161 6.78 -6.56 -4.61
C ILE A 161 6.38 -5.38 -5.48
N LEU A 162 5.48 -5.60 -6.45
CA LEU A 162 5.08 -4.62 -7.46
C LEU A 162 4.13 -3.55 -6.91
N GLY A 163 3.39 -3.90 -5.88
CA GLY A 163 2.48 -3.02 -5.14
C GLY A 163 1.80 -3.77 -4.02
N ALA A 164 1.36 -3.03 -3.01
CA ALA A 164 0.58 -3.57 -1.90
C ALA A 164 -0.48 -2.56 -1.47
N PHE A 165 -1.58 -3.04 -0.93
CA PHE A 165 -2.66 -2.24 -0.37
C PHE A 165 -3.39 -3.02 0.73
N MET A 166 -4.22 -2.32 1.48
CA MET A 166 -5.11 -2.94 2.46
C MET A 166 -6.58 -2.65 2.07
N PHE A 167 -7.40 -3.67 2.17
CA PHE A 167 -8.84 -3.55 1.97
C PHE A 167 -9.58 -4.48 2.93
N ASN A 168 -10.53 -3.94 3.69
CA ASN A 168 -11.25 -4.66 4.77
C ASN A 168 -10.26 -5.35 5.74
N ASP A 169 -9.22 -4.64 6.17
CA ASP A 169 -8.13 -5.09 7.06
C ASP A 169 -7.26 -6.23 6.53
N ILE A 170 -7.57 -6.77 5.36
CA ILE A 170 -6.73 -7.76 4.69
C ILE A 170 -5.69 -7.01 3.83
N LYS A 171 -4.42 -7.42 3.96
CA LYS A 171 -3.34 -6.87 3.15
C LYS A 171 -3.21 -7.71 1.89
N TYR A 172 -3.09 -7.03 0.76
CA TYR A 172 -2.93 -7.62 -0.57
C TYR A 172 -1.61 -7.15 -1.15
N CYS A 173 -0.99 -7.98 -1.98
CA CYS A 173 0.19 -7.57 -2.73
C CYS A 173 0.27 -8.26 -4.09
N PHE A 174 1.06 -7.68 -4.99
CA PHE A 174 1.35 -8.23 -6.31
C PHE A 174 2.83 -8.55 -6.43
N ARG A 175 3.14 -9.71 -6.98
CA ARG A 175 4.50 -10.16 -7.27
C ARG A 175 4.52 -11.02 -8.52
N ASN A 176 5.62 -10.98 -9.28
CA ASN A 176 5.78 -11.91 -10.40
C ASN A 176 5.85 -13.36 -9.91
N ASN A 177 5.29 -14.29 -10.68
CA ASN A 177 5.48 -15.72 -10.45
C ASN A 177 6.97 -16.11 -10.55
N ALA A 178 7.33 -17.34 -10.20
CA ALA A 178 8.73 -17.79 -10.17
C ALA A 178 9.45 -17.63 -11.53
N GLY A 179 8.73 -17.85 -12.62
CA GLY A 179 9.25 -17.71 -13.99
C GLY A 179 9.20 -16.29 -14.54
N ALA A 180 8.71 -15.30 -13.79
CA ALA A 180 8.47 -13.93 -14.25
C ALA A 180 7.66 -13.84 -15.55
N THR A 181 6.71 -14.75 -15.76
CA THR A 181 5.83 -14.80 -16.93
C THR A 181 4.45 -14.20 -16.67
N ALA A 182 4.08 -14.01 -15.40
CA ALA A 182 2.82 -13.42 -14.97
C ALA A 182 2.99 -12.72 -13.62
N ALA A 183 2.19 -11.69 -13.36
CA ALA A 183 2.01 -11.15 -12.03
C ALA A 183 0.89 -11.90 -11.30
N VAL A 184 1.06 -12.15 -10.01
CA VAL A 184 0.12 -12.86 -9.14
C VAL A 184 -0.27 -11.94 -7.99
N MET A 185 -1.55 -11.89 -7.70
CA MET A 185 -2.08 -11.21 -6.53
C MET A 185 -2.14 -12.16 -5.34
N PHE A 186 -1.74 -11.70 -4.17
CA PHE A 186 -1.76 -12.47 -2.93
C PHE A 186 -2.57 -11.72 -1.87
N LYS A 187 -3.18 -12.48 -0.96
CA LYS A 187 -3.79 -11.96 0.27
C LYS A 187 -3.05 -12.51 1.49
N SER A 188 -2.93 -11.68 2.52
CA SER A 188 -2.40 -12.10 3.82
C SER A 188 -3.41 -12.97 4.57
N THR A 189 -2.91 -14.03 5.20
CA THR A 189 -3.70 -14.91 6.07
C THR A 189 -2.91 -15.23 7.33
N THR A 190 -3.54 -15.81 8.34
CA THR A 190 -2.84 -16.26 9.56
C THR A 190 -1.80 -17.36 9.30
N SER A 191 -1.79 -17.94 8.09
CA SER A 191 -0.81 -18.93 7.64
C SER A 191 0.22 -18.36 6.65
N GLY A 192 0.18 -17.05 6.39
CA GLY A 192 1.03 -16.36 5.42
C GLY A 192 0.30 -15.99 4.14
N TRP A 193 1.05 -15.69 3.09
CA TRP A 193 0.49 -15.27 1.81
C TRP A 193 -0.22 -16.40 1.07
N SER A 194 -1.43 -16.13 0.58
CA SER A 194 -2.23 -17.03 -0.25
C SER A 194 -2.46 -16.39 -1.62
N ALA A 195 -2.17 -17.09 -2.70
CA ALA A 195 -2.42 -16.61 -4.06
C ALA A 195 -3.93 -16.54 -4.35
N ILE A 196 -4.32 -15.56 -5.15
CA ILE A 196 -5.70 -15.33 -5.58
C ILE A 196 -5.83 -15.76 -7.03
N THR A 197 -6.86 -16.56 -7.32
CA THR A 197 -7.27 -16.91 -8.68
C THR A 197 -8.36 -15.95 -9.14
N PHE A 198 -8.21 -15.37 -10.34
CA PHE A 198 -9.12 -14.33 -10.82
C PHE A 198 -10.37 -14.84 -11.55
N GLY A 199 -10.40 -16.10 -11.96
CA GLY A 199 -11.48 -16.65 -12.78
C GLY A 199 -11.31 -16.38 -14.27
N GLU A 200 -12.42 -16.34 -14.98
CA GLU A 200 -12.48 -16.14 -16.43
C GLU A 200 -13.47 -15.04 -16.79
N GLU A 201 -13.35 -14.46 -17.97
CA GLU A 201 -14.32 -13.51 -18.50
C GLU A 201 -14.91 -14.03 -19.81
N VAL A 202 -16.22 -13.81 -20.03
CA VAL A 202 -16.91 -14.05 -21.29
C VAL A 202 -17.73 -12.83 -21.68
N SER A 203 -17.54 -12.34 -22.91
CA SER A 203 -18.28 -11.19 -23.44
C SER A 203 -19.68 -11.60 -23.85
N PHE A 204 -20.64 -10.70 -23.67
CA PHE A 204 -22.03 -10.89 -24.09
C PHE A 204 -22.59 -9.64 -24.77
N THR A 205 -23.61 -9.85 -25.56
CA THR A 205 -24.40 -8.80 -26.25
C THR A 205 -25.89 -9.14 -26.17
N ALA A 206 -26.73 -8.16 -26.52
CA ALA A 206 -28.19 -8.31 -26.62
C ALA A 206 -28.83 -8.91 -25.35
N ALA A 207 -28.32 -8.53 -24.16
CA ALA A 207 -28.86 -9.05 -22.92
C ALA A 207 -30.13 -8.29 -22.49
N SER A 208 -31.17 -9.05 -22.17
CA SER A 208 -32.45 -8.52 -21.66
C SER A 208 -32.69 -8.83 -20.16
N THR A 209 -31.90 -9.72 -19.58
CA THR A 209 -31.95 -10.03 -18.15
C THR A 209 -30.55 -9.89 -17.56
N GLN A 210 -30.48 -9.61 -16.28
CA GLN A 210 -29.21 -9.59 -15.54
C GLN A 210 -29.13 -10.81 -14.63
N PRO A 211 -28.17 -11.73 -14.80
CA PRO A 211 -28.03 -12.85 -13.90
C PRO A 211 -27.57 -12.37 -12.51
N ALA A 212 -28.06 -13.02 -11.47
CA ALA A 212 -27.59 -12.76 -10.10
C ALA A 212 -26.16 -13.26 -9.92
N VAL A 213 -25.41 -12.64 -9.03
CA VAL A 213 -24.11 -13.15 -8.57
C VAL A 213 -24.35 -14.50 -7.86
N GLY A 214 -23.56 -15.52 -8.20
CA GLY A 214 -23.72 -16.89 -7.75
C GLY A 214 -24.66 -17.74 -8.62
N ALA A 215 -25.38 -17.14 -9.57
CA ALA A 215 -26.22 -17.92 -10.50
C ALA A 215 -25.35 -18.69 -11.51
N THR A 216 -25.88 -19.84 -11.95
CA THR A 216 -25.27 -20.63 -13.01
C THR A 216 -25.81 -20.19 -14.36
N VAL A 217 -24.93 -19.88 -15.30
CA VAL A 217 -25.26 -19.65 -16.72
C VAL A 217 -24.86 -20.87 -17.55
N THR A 218 -25.66 -21.18 -18.56
CA THR A 218 -25.50 -22.41 -19.35
C THR A 218 -25.53 -22.11 -20.85
N GLN A 219 -24.70 -22.81 -21.62
CA GLN A 219 -24.79 -22.87 -23.09
C GLN A 219 -24.54 -24.31 -23.52
N GLY A 220 -25.62 -25.02 -23.87
CA GLY A 220 -25.55 -26.47 -24.16
C GLY A 220 -25.08 -27.27 -22.93
N ALA A 221 -23.94 -27.92 -23.04
CA ALA A 221 -23.31 -28.66 -21.93
C ALA A 221 -22.40 -27.79 -21.06
N VAL A 222 -22.07 -26.55 -21.50
CA VAL A 222 -21.17 -25.66 -20.77
C VAL A 222 -21.92 -24.94 -19.67
N THR A 223 -21.37 -24.99 -18.47
CA THR A 223 -21.90 -24.27 -17.29
C THR A 223 -20.82 -23.44 -16.65
N ALA A 224 -21.20 -22.32 -16.02
CA ALA A 224 -20.28 -21.50 -15.20
C ALA A 224 -21.06 -20.71 -14.16
N VAL A 225 -20.41 -20.37 -13.04
CA VAL A 225 -21.01 -19.56 -11.99
C VAL A 225 -20.61 -18.09 -12.18
N VAL A 226 -21.61 -17.21 -12.18
CA VAL A 226 -21.42 -15.75 -12.32
C VAL A 226 -20.86 -15.17 -11.03
N ARG A 227 -19.73 -14.46 -11.11
CA ARG A 227 -19.13 -13.70 -10.01
C ARG A 227 -19.40 -12.21 -10.12
N ARG A 228 -19.43 -11.68 -11.34
CA ARG A 228 -19.77 -10.27 -11.60
C ARG A 228 -20.39 -10.11 -12.97
N VAL A 229 -21.36 -9.22 -13.08
CA VAL A 229 -21.87 -8.70 -14.34
C VAL A 229 -21.27 -7.32 -14.58
N VAL A 230 -20.52 -7.17 -15.66
CA VAL A 230 -19.87 -5.93 -16.07
C VAL A 230 -20.64 -5.36 -17.25
N LEU A 231 -21.53 -4.41 -16.98
CA LEU A 231 -22.28 -3.71 -18.04
C LEU A 231 -21.39 -2.60 -18.63
N GLN A 232 -21.10 -2.67 -19.91
CA GLN A 232 -20.26 -1.72 -20.63
C GLN A 232 -21.06 -0.75 -21.50
N SER A 233 -22.22 -1.18 -21.98
CA SER A 233 -23.12 -0.33 -22.76
C SER A 233 -24.55 -0.89 -22.82
N GLY A 234 -25.49 -0.07 -23.25
CA GLY A 234 -26.89 -0.46 -23.39
C GLY A 234 -27.63 -0.63 -22.06
N ALA A 235 -28.80 -1.26 -22.12
CA ALA A 235 -29.66 -1.51 -20.95
C ALA A 235 -30.35 -2.88 -21.05
N PHE A 236 -30.48 -3.57 -19.94
CA PHE A 236 -31.19 -4.85 -19.86
C PHE A 236 -32.67 -4.72 -20.23
N ALA A 237 -33.35 -3.68 -19.77
CA ALA A 237 -34.77 -3.45 -20.05
C ALA A 237 -35.07 -3.32 -21.55
N GLY A 238 -34.10 -2.87 -22.35
CA GLY A 238 -34.25 -2.75 -23.82
C GLY A 238 -33.69 -3.92 -24.60
N GLY A 239 -33.15 -4.94 -23.95
CA GLY A 239 -32.48 -6.05 -24.65
C GLY A 239 -31.20 -5.65 -25.39
N THR A 240 -30.62 -4.50 -25.03
CA THR A 240 -29.44 -3.92 -25.70
C THR A 240 -28.18 -3.99 -24.86
N ALA A 241 -28.28 -4.54 -23.63
CA ALA A 241 -27.14 -4.61 -22.74
C ALA A 241 -26.00 -5.44 -23.35
N ALA A 242 -24.80 -4.88 -23.31
CA ALA A 242 -23.58 -5.52 -23.74
C ALA A 242 -22.47 -5.33 -22.69
N GLY A 243 -21.61 -6.34 -22.56
CA GLY A 243 -20.58 -6.30 -21.55
C GLY A 243 -19.89 -7.65 -21.38
N ARG A 244 -19.51 -7.96 -20.12
CA ARG A 244 -18.79 -9.19 -19.78
C ARG A 244 -19.36 -9.81 -18.50
N LEU A 245 -19.36 -11.13 -18.43
CA LEU A 245 -19.52 -11.87 -17.18
C LEU A 245 -18.13 -12.26 -16.69
N ILE A 246 -17.87 -12.00 -15.41
CA ILE A 246 -16.76 -12.62 -14.69
C ILE A 246 -17.32 -13.90 -14.08
N ILE A 247 -16.71 -15.02 -14.41
CA ILE A 247 -17.18 -16.37 -14.07
C ILE A 247 -16.09 -17.22 -13.46
N ASP A 248 -16.49 -18.25 -12.75
CA ASP A 248 -15.60 -19.33 -12.30
C ASP A 248 -16.27 -20.70 -12.42
N THR A 249 -15.58 -21.75 -11.99
CA THR A 249 -16.07 -23.12 -11.96
C THR A 249 -16.70 -23.58 -13.27
N ARG A 250 -16.14 -23.09 -14.42
CA ARG A 250 -16.62 -23.50 -15.75
C ARG A 250 -16.39 -25.01 -15.96
N ALA A 251 -17.41 -25.69 -16.48
CA ALA A 251 -17.40 -27.12 -16.79
C ALA A 251 -18.06 -27.39 -18.14
N GLY A 252 -17.86 -28.58 -18.70
CA GLY A 252 -18.51 -29.01 -19.95
C GLY A 252 -17.93 -28.43 -21.25
N GLY A 253 -16.73 -27.82 -21.20
CA GLY A 253 -16.07 -27.21 -22.36
C GLY A 253 -15.96 -25.70 -22.27
N ASN A 254 -15.92 -24.99 -23.41
CA ASN A 254 -15.90 -23.53 -23.44
C ASN A 254 -17.14 -22.96 -24.13
N PHE A 255 -17.49 -21.72 -23.79
CA PHE A 255 -18.53 -20.98 -24.50
C PHE A 255 -18.13 -20.74 -25.98
N THR A 256 -19.11 -20.60 -26.81
CA THR A 256 -18.97 -20.24 -28.24
C THR A 256 -19.87 -19.06 -28.55
N ALA A 257 -19.68 -18.39 -29.70
CA ALA A 257 -20.62 -17.38 -30.14
C ALA A 257 -22.02 -17.97 -30.28
N GLY A 258 -23.01 -17.43 -29.58
CA GLY A 258 -24.38 -17.92 -29.57
C GLY A 258 -25.11 -17.66 -28.27
N ALA A 259 -26.41 -17.93 -28.25
CA ALA A 259 -27.27 -17.65 -27.10
C ALA A 259 -26.92 -18.55 -25.91
N PHE A 260 -26.98 -17.99 -24.70
CA PHE A 260 -27.04 -18.77 -23.48
C PHE A 260 -28.39 -19.54 -23.44
N THR A 261 -28.37 -20.79 -23.01
CA THR A 261 -29.55 -21.65 -23.02
C THR A 261 -30.32 -21.62 -21.70
N ALA A 262 -29.67 -21.23 -20.59
CA ALA A 262 -30.29 -21.03 -19.29
C ALA A 262 -29.52 -20.05 -18.41
N GLY A 263 -30.22 -19.45 -17.44
CA GLY A 263 -29.69 -18.55 -16.42
C GLY A 263 -29.37 -17.13 -16.89
N PHE A 264 -29.35 -16.89 -18.19
CA PHE A 264 -29.06 -15.58 -18.77
C PHE A 264 -29.66 -15.44 -20.18
N THR A 265 -30.48 -14.42 -20.42
CA THR A 265 -31.02 -14.12 -21.75
C THR A 265 -30.10 -13.13 -22.43
N ALA A 266 -29.11 -13.65 -23.15
CA ALA A 266 -28.10 -12.91 -23.88
C ALA A 266 -27.41 -13.80 -24.93
N THR A 267 -26.58 -13.20 -25.76
CA THR A 267 -25.70 -13.88 -26.71
C THR A 267 -24.26 -13.78 -26.25
N ALA A 268 -23.58 -14.91 -26.02
CA ALA A 268 -22.14 -14.94 -25.84
C ALA A 268 -21.43 -14.53 -27.11
N SER A 269 -20.42 -13.69 -27.02
CA SER A 269 -19.65 -13.21 -28.19
C SER A 269 -18.53 -14.17 -28.59
N GLY A 270 -18.23 -15.18 -27.80
CA GLY A 270 -17.16 -16.14 -28.04
C GLY A 270 -16.75 -16.91 -26.79
N ALA A 271 -15.57 -17.47 -26.80
CA ALA A 271 -15.01 -18.27 -25.73
C ALA A 271 -14.72 -17.43 -24.47
N ALA A 272 -14.91 -18.05 -23.30
CA ALA A 272 -14.38 -17.50 -22.06
C ALA A 272 -12.85 -17.57 -22.04
N THR A 273 -12.22 -16.52 -21.52
CA THR A 273 -10.77 -16.38 -21.41
C THR A 273 -10.35 -16.20 -19.96
N ALA A 274 -9.27 -16.86 -19.56
CA ALA A 274 -8.73 -16.71 -18.21
C ALA A 274 -8.25 -15.27 -17.97
N ILE A 275 -8.57 -14.72 -16.80
CA ILE A 275 -8.06 -13.42 -16.37
C ILE A 275 -6.64 -13.64 -15.85
N THR A 276 -5.66 -13.03 -16.52
CA THR A 276 -4.24 -13.10 -16.15
C THR A 276 -3.62 -11.71 -16.19
N LEU A 277 -2.56 -11.50 -15.40
CA LEU A 277 -1.78 -10.28 -15.42
C LEU A 277 -0.40 -10.56 -16.03
N LEU A 278 0.01 -9.74 -16.97
CA LEU A 278 1.38 -9.74 -17.49
C LEU A 278 2.35 -9.37 -16.37
N PRO A 279 3.59 -9.87 -16.41
CA PRO A 279 4.59 -9.61 -15.39
C PRO A 279 5.05 -8.15 -15.41
N SER A 280 5.66 -7.73 -14.33
CA SER A 280 6.16 -6.36 -14.12
C SER A 280 5.03 -5.36 -13.79
N GLY A 281 5.24 -4.08 -14.09
CA GLY A 281 4.32 -3.02 -13.71
C GLY A 281 4.62 -2.47 -12.31
N LYS A 282 3.95 -1.37 -11.99
CA LYS A 282 4.02 -0.73 -10.67
C LYS A 282 2.63 -0.27 -10.27
N PHE A 283 2.04 -0.99 -9.35
CA PHE A 283 0.63 -0.82 -9.00
C PHE A 283 0.36 0.46 -8.25
N GLN A 284 -0.71 1.14 -8.65
CA GLN A 284 -1.36 2.23 -7.94
C GLN A 284 -2.82 1.90 -7.69
N PHE A 285 -3.37 2.49 -6.62
CA PHE A 285 -4.70 2.17 -6.16
C PHE A 285 -5.44 3.43 -5.73
N ASP A 286 -6.75 3.43 -5.96
CA ASP A 286 -7.71 4.36 -5.37
C ASP A 286 -8.94 3.59 -4.90
N ILE A 287 -9.69 4.15 -3.95
CA ILE A 287 -10.85 3.48 -3.34
C ILE A 287 -12.08 4.35 -3.52
N ALA A 288 -13.14 3.77 -4.06
CA ALA A 288 -14.40 4.48 -4.26
C ALA A 288 -15.63 3.60 -4.02
N ASN A 289 -16.75 4.28 -3.84
CA ASN A 289 -18.08 3.69 -3.82
C ASN A 289 -18.97 4.36 -4.87
N PHE A 290 -19.03 3.80 -6.06
CA PHE A 290 -19.87 4.30 -7.15
C PHE A 290 -21.37 4.05 -6.90
N ALA A 291 -21.71 2.92 -6.28
CA ALA A 291 -23.10 2.55 -6.01
C ALA A 291 -23.70 3.24 -4.77
N GLY A 292 -22.86 3.78 -3.87
CA GLY A 292 -23.30 4.56 -2.71
C GLY A 292 -23.82 3.77 -1.51
N SER A 293 -24.01 2.44 -1.62
CA SER A 293 -24.45 1.59 -0.50
C SER A 293 -23.26 1.01 0.27
N SER A 294 -23.48 0.64 1.53
CA SER A 294 -22.48 -0.09 2.32
C SER A 294 -22.19 -1.44 1.63
N GLY A 295 -20.94 -1.90 1.66
CA GLY A 295 -20.52 -3.14 1.01
C GLY A 295 -20.29 -3.00 -0.51
N THR A 296 -20.46 -1.84 -1.11
CA THR A 296 -20.14 -1.56 -2.51
C THR A 296 -18.89 -0.71 -2.69
N ILE A 297 -18.11 -0.51 -1.63
CA ILE A 297 -16.76 0.06 -1.72
C ILE A 297 -15.88 -0.90 -2.52
N ARG A 298 -15.06 -0.34 -3.42
CA ARG A 298 -14.16 -1.09 -4.30
C ARG A 298 -12.80 -0.43 -4.35
N VAL A 299 -11.79 -1.25 -4.58
CA VAL A 299 -10.44 -0.79 -4.93
C VAL A 299 -10.32 -0.78 -6.44
N TYR A 300 -9.87 0.32 -6.99
CA TYR A 300 -9.53 0.47 -8.41
C TYR A 300 -8.01 0.58 -8.52
N GLY A 301 -7.41 -0.19 -9.43
CA GLY A 301 -5.96 -0.23 -9.56
C GLY A 301 -5.48 -0.32 -10.99
N CYS A 302 -4.23 0.06 -11.21
CA CYS A 302 -3.52 -0.03 -12.48
C CYS A 302 -2.01 -0.14 -12.26
N ASP A 303 -1.26 -0.57 -13.26
CA ASP A 303 0.18 -0.81 -13.14
C ASP A 303 1.03 -0.34 -14.34
N GLY A 304 0.40 0.20 -15.39
CA GLY A 304 1.06 0.65 -16.61
C GLY A 304 1.42 -0.47 -17.60
N VAL A 305 1.10 -1.72 -17.29
CA VAL A 305 1.37 -2.91 -18.13
C VAL A 305 0.09 -3.67 -18.46
N ASN A 306 -0.80 -3.75 -17.49
CA ASN A 306 -2.08 -4.44 -17.60
C ASN A 306 -3.23 -3.43 -17.70
N ARG A 307 -4.42 -3.92 -18.06
CA ARG A 307 -5.64 -3.14 -17.95
C ARG A 307 -5.87 -2.68 -16.52
N GLY A 308 -6.53 -1.55 -16.34
CA GLY A 308 -7.06 -1.15 -15.05
C GLY A 308 -8.03 -2.21 -14.53
N PHE A 309 -8.21 -2.27 -13.21
CA PHE A 309 -9.06 -3.28 -12.59
C PHE A 309 -9.85 -2.73 -11.40
N GLU A 310 -10.91 -3.46 -11.05
CA GLU A 310 -11.65 -3.34 -9.81
C GLU A 310 -11.43 -4.58 -8.94
N TRP A 311 -11.34 -4.40 -7.62
CA TRP A 311 -11.29 -5.46 -6.62
C TRP A 311 -12.32 -5.22 -5.51
N ASP A 312 -13.17 -6.20 -5.22
CA ASP A 312 -14.21 -6.11 -4.18
C ASP A 312 -13.90 -6.92 -2.90
N GLY A 313 -12.73 -7.51 -2.81
CA GLY A 313 -12.33 -8.43 -1.74
C GLY A 313 -12.43 -9.91 -2.14
N THR A 314 -13.14 -10.22 -3.23
CA THR A 314 -13.35 -11.59 -3.73
C THR A 314 -13.18 -11.71 -5.24
N THR A 315 -13.63 -10.74 -6.01
CA THR A 315 -13.70 -10.79 -7.47
C THR A 315 -12.80 -9.73 -8.08
N PHE A 316 -11.91 -10.15 -8.97
CA PHE A 316 -11.06 -9.29 -9.77
C PHE A 316 -11.75 -9.01 -11.11
N VAL A 317 -11.95 -7.75 -11.45
CA VAL A 317 -12.66 -7.32 -12.66
C VAL A 317 -11.73 -6.45 -13.49
N PRO A 318 -11.17 -6.94 -14.62
CA PRO A 318 -10.45 -6.08 -15.55
C PRO A 318 -11.39 -5.02 -16.13
N ILE A 319 -10.93 -3.79 -16.25
CA ILE A 319 -11.69 -2.68 -16.86
C ILE A 319 -11.20 -2.50 -18.30
N VAL A 320 -12.14 -2.37 -19.23
CA VAL A 320 -11.87 -2.15 -20.65
C VAL A 320 -12.33 -0.74 -21.00
N THR A 321 -11.39 0.12 -21.37
CA THR A 321 -11.70 1.51 -21.75
C THR A 321 -12.03 1.68 -23.22
N GLY A 322 -11.75 0.69 -24.05
CA GLY A 322 -11.90 0.76 -25.50
C GLY A 322 -10.70 1.39 -26.23
N GLN A 323 -9.67 1.78 -25.49
CA GLN A 323 -8.45 2.31 -26.09
C GLN A 323 -7.59 1.20 -26.71
N THR A 324 -6.87 1.51 -27.77
CA THR A 324 -5.99 0.55 -28.46
C THR A 324 -4.87 0.06 -27.53
N VAL A 325 -4.29 0.97 -26.73
CA VAL A 325 -3.33 0.65 -25.67
C VAL A 325 -4.03 0.92 -24.35
N ASP A 326 -4.56 -0.13 -23.72
CA ASP A 326 -5.39 -0.05 -22.52
C ASP A 326 -4.61 -0.48 -21.28
N THR A 327 -3.49 0.23 -21.03
CA THR A 327 -2.57 -0.05 -19.94
C THR A 327 -2.31 1.21 -19.09
N PRO A 328 -3.32 1.64 -18.32
CA PRO A 328 -3.21 2.85 -17.53
C PRO A 328 -2.13 2.74 -16.45
N LYS A 329 -1.42 3.85 -16.24
CA LYS A 329 -0.33 3.95 -15.27
C LYS A 329 -0.74 4.59 -13.94
N PHE A 330 -1.71 5.48 -13.97
CA PHE A 330 -2.25 6.16 -12.80
C PHE A 330 -3.77 6.11 -12.82
N VAL A 331 -4.36 6.09 -11.63
CA VAL A 331 -5.80 6.06 -11.40
C VAL A 331 -6.18 7.16 -10.41
N SER A 332 -7.34 7.77 -10.61
CA SER A 332 -7.97 8.67 -9.64
C SER A 332 -9.48 8.66 -9.80
N ILE A 333 -10.18 8.86 -8.70
CA ILE A 333 -11.64 9.03 -8.72
C ILE A 333 -11.97 10.49 -8.50
N HIS A 334 -12.67 11.09 -9.47
CA HIS A 334 -13.09 12.48 -9.41
C HIS A 334 -14.53 12.64 -9.93
N LYS A 335 -15.38 13.39 -9.21
CA LYS A 335 -16.78 13.67 -9.60
C LYS A 335 -17.58 12.41 -9.97
N LYS A 336 -17.42 11.33 -9.20
CA LYS A 336 -18.02 10.01 -9.47
C LYS A 336 -17.65 9.43 -10.84
N GLN A 337 -16.49 9.75 -11.36
CA GLN A 337 -15.93 9.19 -12.59
C GLN A 337 -14.55 8.61 -12.28
N LEU A 338 -14.21 7.56 -12.98
CA LEU A 338 -12.92 6.86 -12.86
C LEU A 338 -11.99 7.37 -13.96
N PHE A 339 -10.88 7.98 -13.56
CA PHE A 339 -9.88 8.58 -14.44
C PHE A 339 -8.66 7.68 -14.55
N TRP A 340 -8.21 7.44 -15.78
CA TRP A 340 -7.04 6.66 -16.13
C TRP A 340 -6.04 7.49 -16.91
N ALA A 341 -4.76 7.44 -16.53
CA ALA A 341 -3.68 8.02 -17.32
C ALA A 341 -3.12 6.99 -18.30
N LEU A 342 -3.26 7.28 -19.57
CA LEU A 342 -2.76 6.50 -20.71
C LEU A 342 -1.73 7.32 -21.47
N ALA A 343 -0.45 7.22 -21.10
CA ALA A 343 0.64 8.03 -21.64
C ALA A 343 0.33 9.54 -21.56
N SER A 344 0.03 10.20 -22.69
CA SER A 344 -0.25 11.63 -22.79
C SER A 344 -1.74 11.96 -22.90
N SER A 345 -2.60 11.04 -22.54
CA SER A 345 -4.04 11.25 -22.47
C SER A 345 -4.61 10.75 -21.15
N VAL A 346 -5.77 11.28 -20.82
CA VAL A 346 -6.57 10.89 -19.68
C VAL A 346 -7.92 10.43 -20.17
N VAL A 347 -8.29 9.20 -19.87
CA VAL A 347 -9.59 8.64 -20.20
C VAL A 347 -10.43 8.53 -18.94
N HIS A 348 -11.68 8.96 -18.96
CA HIS A 348 -12.59 8.83 -17.83
C HIS A 348 -13.87 8.09 -18.18
N SER A 349 -14.41 7.39 -17.18
CA SER A 349 -15.69 6.68 -17.30
C SER A 349 -16.89 7.63 -17.33
N ALA A 350 -18.04 7.11 -17.71
CA ALA A 350 -19.32 7.78 -17.50
C ALA A 350 -19.60 8.03 -16.01
N PRO A 351 -20.33 9.09 -15.64
CA PRO A 351 -20.64 9.42 -14.26
C PRO A 351 -21.38 8.30 -13.52
N GLY A 352 -20.81 7.79 -12.43
CA GLY A 352 -21.39 6.72 -11.63
C GLY A 352 -21.25 5.31 -12.23
N LEU A 353 -20.67 5.18 -13.44
CA LEU A 353 -20.57 3.92 -14.18
C LEU A 353 -19.10 3.59 -14.49
N PRO A 354 -18.39 2.90 -13.60
CA PRO A 354 -16.94 2.69 -13.73
C PRO A 354 -16.53 1.78 -14.90
N TYR A 355 -17.47 1.10 -15.54
CA TYR A 355 -17.21 0.21 -16.68
C TYR A 355 -17.69 0.76 -18.02
N ASP A 356 -18.43 1.87 -18.04
CA ASP A 356 -18.97 2.47 -19.27
C ASP A 356 -18.05 3.60 -19.73
N TYR A 357 -17.45 3.41 -20.90
CA TYR A 357 -16.56 4.36 -21.59
C TYR A 357 -17.15 4.85 -22.91
N THR A 358 -18.49 4.76 -23.06
CA THR A 358 -19.17 5.28 -24.24
C THR A 358 -19.36 6.80 -24.14
N ALA A 359 -19.06 7.52 -25.21
CA ALA A 359 -19.21 8.97 -25.25
C ALA A 359 -20.67 9.41 -25.03
N LEU A 360 -21.64 8.59 -25.47
CA LEU A 360 -23.06 8.86 -25.27
C LEU A 360 -23.46 8.89 -23.78
N SER A 361 -22.80 8.07 -22.96
CA SER A 361 -23.02 8.03 -21.51
C SER A 361 -22.23 9.12 -20.74
N GLY A 362 -21.40 9.90 -21.44
CA GLY A 362 -20.63 10.99 -20.84
C GLY A 362 -19.17 10.65 -20.52
N ALA A 363 -18.64 9.55 -21.04
CA ALA A 363 -17.22 9.25 -20.99
C ALA A 363 -16.45 10.03 -22.06
N SER A 364 -15.17 10.31 -21.83
CA SER A 364 -14.32 10.93 -22.87
C SER A 364 -12.83 10.69 -22.62
N GLU A 365 -12.05 11.10 -23.62
CA GLU A 365 -10.60 11.21 -23.57
C GLU A 365 -10.18 12.68 -23.63
N ILE A 366 -9.21 13.04 -22.80
CA ILE A 366 -8.66 14.39 -22.67
C ILE A 366 -7.16 14.31 -22.96
N ALA A 367 -6.70 14.96 -24.03
CA ALA A 367 -5.30 15.06 -24.37
C ALA A 367 -4.59 16.05 -23.42
N THR A 368 -3.47 15.64 -22.81
CA THR A 368 -2.68 16.46 -21.89
C THR A 368 -1.44 17.06 -22.54
N GLY A 369 -1.11 16.64 -23.76
CA GLY A 369 0.04 17.14 -24.52
C GLY A 369 1.40 16.60 -24.08
N ASP A 370 1.50 15.98 -22.89
CA ASP A 370 2.70 15.34 -22.36
C ASP A 370 2.33 14.17 -21.46
N THR A 371 3.30 13.30 -21.15
CA THR A 371 3.09 12.11 -20.35
C THR A 371 2.61 12.44 -18.93
N VAL A 372 1.50 11.89 -18.53
CA VAL A 372 0.94 12.03 -17.18
C VAL A 372 1.80 11.28 -16.17
N THR A 373 2.16 11.95 -15.08
CA THR A 373 3.00 11.42 -14.00
C THR A 373 2.26 11.26 -12.67
N GLY A 374 1.03 11.74 -12.58
CA GLY A 374 0.19 11.59 -11.39
C GLY A 374 -1.09 12.40 -11.46
N PHE A 375 -2.00 12.06 -10.56
CA PHE A 375 -3.26 12.76 -10.32
C PHE A 375 -3.38 13.15 -8.86
N LEU A 376 -4.00 14.31 -8.57
CA LEU A 376 -4.47 14.64 -7.23
C LEU A 376 -5.77 15.43 -7.32
N VAL A 377 -6.80 14.94 -6.64
CA VAL A 377 -8.05 15.70 -6.45
C VAL A 377 -7.76 16.87 -5.50
N GLN A 378 -8.01 18.07 -5.96
CA GLN A 378 -7.75 19.27 -5.18
C GLN A 378 -8.84 19.50 -4.13
N PRO A 379 -8.48 19.97 -2.92
CA PRO A 379 -9.46 20.38 -1.93
C PRO A 379 -10.29 21.55 -2.47
N GLY A 380 -11.56 21.59 -2.12
CA GLY A 380 -12.50 22.62 -2.55
C GLY A 380 -13.93 22.16 -2.32
N ASN A 381 -14.90 23.08 -2.50
CA ASN A 381 -16.28 22.68 -2.42
C ASN A 381 -16.67 21.80 -3.64
N GLN A 382 -17.77 21.07 -3.54
CA GLN A 382 -18.17 20.05 -4.52
C GLN A 382 -18.38 20.62 -5.95
N THR A 383 -18.72 21.90 -6.08
CA THR A 383 -18.94 22.55 -7.36
C THR A 383 -17.65 23.05 -8.02
N THR A 384 -16.64 23.38 -7.23
CA THR A 384 -15.35 23.94 -7.71
C THR A 384 -14.19 22.97 -7.57
N GLY A 385 -14.37 21.80 -6.95
CA GLY A 385 -13.32 20.80 -6.83
C GLY A 385 -12.71 20.48 -8.20
N ALA A 386 -11.39 20.51 -8.28
CA ALA A 386 -10.63 20.33 -9.50
C ALA A 386 -9.73 19.10 -9.41
N LEU A 387 -9.38 18.52 -10.54
CA LEU A 387 -8.38 17.46 -10.64
C LEU A 387 -7.07 18.05 -11.16
N ALA A 388 -6.01 17.99 -10.38
CA ALA A 388 -4.67 18.28 -10.86
C ALA A 388 -4.13 17.07 -11.64
N ILE A 389 -3.68 17.32 -12.84
CA ILE A 389 -3.04 16.37 -13.74
C ILE A 389 -1.59 16.82 -13.88
N TYR A 390 -0.69 16.00 -13.36
CA TYR A 390 0.73 16.27 -13.37
C TYR A 390 1.40 15.63 -14.57
N ASN A 391 2.28 16.42 -15.19
CA ASN A 391 3.29 15.92 -16.11
C ASN A 391 4.68 16.03 -15.44
N ARG A 392 5.74 15.67 -16.14
CA ARG A 392 7.09 15.70 -15.55
C ARG A 392 7.55 17.10 -15.18
N THR A 393 7.18 18.11 -15.93
CA THR A 393 7.68 19.49 -15.82
C THR A 393 6.58 20.56 -15.68
N ASN A 394 5.32 20.17 -15.80
CA ASN A 394 4.19 21.09 -15.68
C ASN A 394 3.00 20.43 -14.99
N THR A 395 2.05 21.25 -14.58
CA THR A 395 0.79 20.82 -13.96
C THR A 395 -0.36 21.48 -14.70
N GLN A 396 -1.40 20.71 -14.96
CA GLN A 396 -2.64 21.18 -15.55
C GLN A 396 -3.78 20.93 -14.56
N ILE A 397 -4.77 21.81 -14.55
CA ILE A 397 -5.94 21.69 -13.68
C ILE A 397 -7.17 21.46 -14.54
N LEU A 398 -7.85 20.35 -14.30
CA LEU A 398 -9.12 20.04 -14.93
C LEU A 398 -10.26 20.57 -14.05
N TYR A 399 -10.97 21.57 -14.56
CA TYR A 399 -12.18 22.12 -13.97
C TYR A 399 -13.41 21.51 -14.63
N GLY A 400 -14.56 21.60 -13.95
CA GLY A 400 -15.84 21.12 -14.46
C GLY A 400 -16.37 19.91 -13.68
N THR A 401 -17.47 19.35 -14.15
CA THR A 401 -18.17 18.25 -13.49
C THR A 401 -18.55 17.11 -14.44
N GLY A 402 -18.31 17.26 -15.73
CA GLY A 402 -18.66 16.25 -16.74
C GLY A 402 -18.24 16.67 -18.14
N LEU A 403 -18.43 15.80 -19.11
CA LEU A 403 -18.00 15.93 -20.50
C LEU A 403 -18.27 17.32 -21.11
N SER A 404 -19.45 17.87 -20.92
CA SER A 404 -19.85 19.16 -21.50
C SER A 404 -19.21 20.38 -20.83
N SER A 405 -18.60 20.22 -19.66
CA SER A 405 -18.04 21.31 -18.85
C SER A 405 -16.56 21.16 -18.55
N TRP A 406 -15.91 20.07 -18.99
CA TRP A 406 -14.48 19.91 -18.77
C TRP A 406 -13.66 21.00 -19.41
N ASN A 407 -12.82 21.64 -18.62
CA ASN A 407 -11.90 22.69 -19.04
C ASN A 407 -10.51 22.43 -18.45
N LEU A 408 -9.57 22.02 -19.27
CA LEU A 408 -8.19 21.76 -18.88
C LEU A 408 -7.36 23.02 -19.04
N VAL A 409 -6.90 23.57 -17.92
CA VAL A 409 -6.15 24.82 -17.86
C VAL A 409 -4.72 24.55 -17.41
N PRO A 410 -3.69 24.97 -18.17
CA PRO A 410 -2.32 24.90 -17.71
C PRO A 410 -2.12 25.75 -16.45
N MET A 411 -1.50 25.19 -15.43
CA MET A 411 -1.02 25.93 -14.28
C MET A 411 0.40 26.41 -14.62
N ASN A 412 0.55 27.70 -14.84
CA ASN A 412 1.81 28.31 -15.31
C ASN A 412 2.86 28.37 -14.20
N THR A 413 3.52 27.29 -13.88
CA THR A 413 4.50 27.26 -12.79
C THR A 413 5.83 26.62 -13.16
N GLY A 414 5.93 25.88 -14.26
CA GLY A 414 7.09 25.05 -14.54
C GLY A 414 7.34 24.03 -13.42
N THR A 415 6.30 23.68 -12.65
CA THR A 415 6.33 22.70 -11.56
C THR A 415 5.57 21.47 -11.99
N GLY A 416 6.19 20.32 -11.92
CA GLY A 416 5.62 19.04 -12.27
C GLY A 416 5.70 18.04 -11.13
N CYS A 417 5.72 16.76 -11.49
CA CYS A 417 5.77 15.68 -10.52
C CYS A 417 6.66 14.54 -11.03
N ILE A 418 7.58 14.09 -10.20
CA ILE A 418 8.25 12.81 -10.42
C ILE A 418 7.19 11.71 -10.25
N PRO A 419 7.11 10.73 -11.16
CA PRO A 419 6.09 9.69 -11.10
C PRO A 419 6.02 9.00 -9.73
N TYR A 420 4.82 8.70 -9.25
CA TYR A 420 4.55 8.04 -7.97
C TYR A 420 4.90 8.86 -6.72
N THR A 421 5.05 10.20 -6.84
CA THR A 421 5.35 11.06 -5.69
C THR A 421 4.25 12.05 -5.36
N ALA A 422 3.11 12.00 -6.03
CA ALA A 422 1.96 12.84 -5.75
C ALA A 422 1.14 12.30 -4.56
N GLN A 423 0.87 13.14 -3.56
CA GLN A 423 0.11 12.78 -2.35
C GLN A 423 -0.77 13.95 -1.90
N ASN A 424 -1.93 13.61 -1.30
CA ASN A 424 -2.88 14.59 -0.80
C ASN A 424 -3.13 14.38 0.71
N MET A 425 -2.71 15.32 1.53
CA MET A 425 -2.93 15.31 2.98
C MET A 425 -3.91 16.43 3.38
N ASP A 426 -3.44 17.60 3.69
CA ASP A 426 -4.20 18.84 3.85
C ASP A 426 -4.13 19.73 2.60
N GLN A 427 -3.09 19.53 1.82
CA GLN A 427 -2.80 20.10 0.52
C GLN A 427 -2.24 19.03 -0.40
N SER A 428 -2.06 19.35 -1.66
CA SER A 428 -1.40 18.47 -2.62
C SER A 428 0.11 18.65 -2.57
N TYR A 429 0.83 17.54 -2.37
CA TYR A 429 2.29 17.52 -2.30
C TYR A 429 2.87 16.67 -3.41
N THR A 430 3.92 17.16 -4.04
CA THR A 430 4.66 16.47 -5.09
C THR A 430 6.17 16.66 -4.91
N LEU A 431 6.95 15.69 -5.36
CA LEU A 431 8.39 15.87 -5.56
C LEU A 431 8.64 16.27 -7.03
N ASP A 432 9.32 17.37 -7.21
CA ASP A 432 9.81 17.86 -8.50
C ASP A 432 11.36 17.89 -8.49
N ASP A 433 11.99 18.26 -9.56
CA ASP A 433 13.47 18.35 -9.66
C ASP A 433 14.11 19.32 -8.67
N ARG A 434 13.35 20.30 -8.19
CA ARG A 434 13.82 21.35 -7.28
C ARG A 434 13.46 21.09 -5.82
N GLY A 435 12.60 20.12 -5.53
CA GLY A 435 12.22 19.80 -4.15
C GLY A 435 10.77 19.34 -4.01
N VAL A 436 10.32 19.29 -2.78
CA VAL A 436 8.92 19.04 -2.45
C VAL A 436 8.12 20.33 -2.57
N TYR A 437 7.07 20.28 -3.35
CA TYR A 437 6.14 21.39 -3.57
C TYR A 437 4.79 21.09 -2.93
N GLY A 438 4.25 22.10 -2.24
CA GLY A 438 2.86 22.14 -1.80
C GLY A 438 2.04 23.00 -2.75
N MET A 439 0.84 22.56 -3.09
CA MET A 439 -0.09 23.31 -3.93
C MET A 439 -1.35 23.65 -3.13
N THR A 440 -1.67 24.95 -3.07
CA THR A 440 -2.84 25.50 -2.39
C THR A 440 -3.73 26.29 -3.33
N THR A 441 -5.03 26.38 -3.00
CA THR A 441 -5.94 27.32 -3.67
C THR A 441 -5.69 28.75 -3.19
N THR A 442 -5.63 29.71 -4.12
CA THR A 442 -5.68 31.13 -3.76
C THR A 442 -7.15 31.54 -3.54
N GLN A 443 -7.42 32.17 -2.41
CA GLN A 443 -8.80 32.53 -2.02
C GLN A 443 -9.52 33.49 -2.97
N ALA A 444 -8.80 34.27 -3.75
CA ALA A 444 -9.39 35.36 -4.54
C ALA A 444 -10.06 34.92 -5.85
N TYR A 445 -9.60 33.85 -6.52
CA TYR A 445 -10.08 33.51 -7.87
C TYR A 445 -10.14 32.00 -8.18
N GLY A 446 -10.01 31.12 -7.19
CA GLY A 446 -9.98 29.68 -7.43
C GLY A 446 -8.73 29.18 -8.15
N ASN A 447 -7.70 30.01 -8.27
CA ASN A 447 -6.42 29.64 -8.85
C ASN A 447 -5.55 28.87 -7.83
N PHE A 448 -4.58 28.12 -8.33
CA PHE A 448 -3.63 27.38 -7.51
C PHE A 448 -2.25 28.02 -7.55
N VAL A 449 -1.54 27.96 -6.42
CA VAL A 449 -0.15 28.38 -6.30
C VAL A 449 0.67 27.21 -5.74
N ALA A 450 1.82 26.95 -6.36
CA ALA A 450 2.79 25.99 -5.86
C ALA A 450 3.93 26.73 -5.13
N SER A 451 4.28 26.22 -3.94
CA SER A 451 5.41 26.74 -3.15
C SER A 451 6.40 25.63 -2.81
N SER A 452 7.69 25.92 -2.91
CA SER A 452 8.74 24.99 -2.47
C SER A 452 8.79 24.92 -0.95
N LEU A 453 8.88 23.70 -0.43
CA LEU A 453 8.99 23.45 1.00
C LEU A 453 10.40 23.04 1.45
N THR A 454 11.26 22.59 0.55
CA THR A 454 12.53 21.91 0.88
C THR A 454 13.75 22.63 0.33
N GLU A 455 13.71 23.95 0.19
CA GLU A 455 14.84 24.75 -0.31
C GLU A 455 16.11 24.54 0.52
N ALA A 456 15.97 24.47 1.85
CA ALA A 456 17.08 24.31 2.78
C ALA A 456 17.89 23.00 2.58
N ILE A 457 17.29 21.99 1.93
CA ILE A 457 17.93 20.69 1.66
C ILE A 457 18.11 20.41 0.17
N GLN A 458 18.18 21.46 -0.65
CA GLN A 458 18.36 21.35 -2.09
C GLN A 458 19.56 20.47 -2.51
N PRO A 459 20.72 20.46 -1.83
CA PRO A 459 21.81 19.56 -2.16
C PRO A 459 21.43 18.07 -2.03
N PHE A 460 20.67 17.71 -1.00
CA PHE A 460 20.15 16.34 -0.83
C PHE A 460 19.18 15.99 -1.96
N ILE A 461 18.25 16.87 -2.29
CA ILE A 461 17.29 16.66 -3.38
C ILE A 461 18.03 16.46 -4.71
N ALA A 462 18.98 17.32 -5.04
CA ALA A 462 19.77 17.23 -6.27
C ALA A 462 20.49 15.88 -6.43
N GLN A 463 20.98 15.32 -5.33
CA GLN A 463 21.67 14.04 -5.31
C GLN A 463 20.73 12.84 -5.47
N HIS A 464 19.48 12.94 -4.96
CA HIS A 464 18.59 11.79 -4.84
C HIS A 464 17.37 11.82 -5.77
N ARG A 465 16.96 12.95 -6.34
CA ARG A 465 15.75 13.12 -7.16
C ARG A 465 15.60 12.09 -8.29
N SER A 466 16.71 11.76 -8.97
CA SER A 466 16.71 10.78 -10.08
C SER A 466 16.47 9.34 -9.60
N LYS A 467 16.59 9.09 -8.31
CA LYS A 467 16.39 7.80 -7.67
C LYS A 467 15.02 7.69 -6.99
N ALA A 468 14.18 8.73 -7.05
CA ALA A 468 12.87 8.71 -6.42
C ALA A 468 12.00 7.60 -7.01
N VAL A 469 11.44 6.75 -6.16
CA VAL A 469 10.62 5.61 -6.57
C VAL A 469 9.18 5.75 -6.17
N CYS A 470 8.88 6.22 -4.97
CA CYS A 470 7.51 6.39 -4.50
C CYS A 470 7.44 7.36 -3.33
N SER A 471 6.24 7.79 -3.02
CA SER A 471 5.92 8.52 -1.81
C SER A 471 4.74 7.90 -1.07
N VAL A 472 4.60 8.26 0.19
CA VAL A 472 3.48 7.84 1.04
C VAL A 472 3.21 8.90 2.09
N LEU A 473 2.00 8.93 2.60
CA LEU A 473 1.64 9.75 3.75
C LEU A 473 1.77 8.96 5.05
N CYS A 474 2.19 9.65 6.10
CA CYS A 474 1.99 9.25 7.48
C CYS A 474 1.18 10.36 8.15
N ARG A 475 -0.14 10.17 8.22
CA ARG A 475 -1.08 11.18 8.73
C ARG A 475 -0.94 11.37 10.22
N GLU A 476 -0.73 10.29 10.97
CA GLU A 476 -0.50 10.32 12.43
C GLU A 476 0.66 11.26 12.81
N LYS A 477 1.70 11.31 11.98
CA LYS A 477 2.87 12.16 12.19
C LYS A 477 2.87 13.43 11.33
N SER A 478 1.81 13.67 10.55
CA SER A 478 1.71 14.79 9.59
C SER A 478 2.90 14.85 8.64
N GLN A 479 3.24 13.71 8.02
CA GLN A 479 4.43 13.59 7.17
C GLN A 479 4.08 13.20 5.74
N TYR A 480 4.73 13.88 4.81
CA TYR A 480 4.93 13.45 3.43
C TYR A 480 6.30 12.76 3.35
N ARG A 481 6.34 11.50 2.93
CA ARG A 481 7.54 10.69 2.85
C ARG A 481 7.84 10.28 1.44
N VAL A 482 9.08 10.44 1.01
CA VAL A 482 9.59 9.99 -0.29
C VAL A 482 10.67 8.95 -0.08
N TYR A 483 10.67 7.91 -0.91
CA TYR A 483 11.68 6.86 -0.88
C TYR A 483 12.46 6.82 -2.18
N PHE A 484 13.74 6.48 -2.07
CA PHE A 484 14.68 6.41 -3.17
C PHE A 484 15.19 4.96 -3.36
N SER A 485 15.59 4.63 -4.60
CA SER A 485 16.00 3.27 -4.97
C SER A 485 17.28 2.77 -4.27
N ASP A 486 18.02 3.66 -3.63
CA ASP A 486 19.24 3.34 -2.89
C ASP A 486 18.99 3.05 -1.38
N GLY A 487 17.74 2.93 -0.97
CA GLY A 487 17.34 2.69 0.42
C GLY A 487 17.25 3.95 1.27
N THR A 488 17.62 5.11 0.73
CA THR A 488 17.39 6.37 1.42
C THR A 488 15.94 6.82 1.29
N GLY A 489 15.53 7.74 2.14
CA GLY A 489 14.22 8.39 2.09
C GLY A 489 14.31 9.81 2.65
N LEU A 490 13.22 10.53 2.50
CA LEU A 490 13.06 11.87 3.05
C LEU A 490 11.71 11.95 3.76
N HIS A 491 11.72 12.25 5.05
CA HIS A 491 10.53 12.55 5.82
C HIS A 491 10.37 14.06 5.96
N VAL A 492 9.29 14.59 5.41
CA VAL A 492 8.93 16.02 5.47
C VAL A 492 7.74 16.16 6.39
N THR A 493 7.93 16.79 7.54
CA THR A 493 6.85 17.07 8.50
C THR A 493 6.18 18.39 8.15
N ILE A 494 4.87 18.35 7.95
CA ILE A 494 4.04 19.46 7.52
C ILE A 494 2.80 19.51 8.41
N VAL A 495 2.58 20.63 9.08
CA VAL A 495 1.43 20.81 9.98
C VAL A 495 0.59 21.98 9.51
N ASN A 496 -0.68 21.76 9.18
CA ASN A 496 -1.59 22.78 8.64
C ASN A 496 -0.99 23.54 7.45
N GLY A 497 -0.39 22.83 6.50
CA GLY A 497 0.25 23.39 5.32
C GLY A 497 1.59 24.10 5.58
N LYS A 498 2.07 24.13 6.82
CA LYS A 498 3.34 24.77 7.17
C LYS A 498 4.45 23.75 7.32
N TYR A 499 5.59 24.02 6.69
CA TYR A 499 6.80 23.22 6.82
C TYR A 499 7.38 23.30 8.24
N PHE A 500 7.58 22.16 8.86
CA PHE A 500 8.21 22.01 10.18
C PHE A 500 9.66 21.55 10.08
N GLY A 501 9.99 20.78 9.08
CA GLY A 501 11.33 20.31 8.83
C GLY A 501 11.36 19.06 7.96
N ALA A 502 12.49 18.81 7.33
CA ALA A 502 12.75 17.60 6.56
C ALA A 502 14.02 16.91 7.05
N MET A 503 13.98 15.60 7.11
CA MET A 503 15.09 14.77 7.58
C MET A 503 15.30 13.58 6.66
N PRO A 504 16.54 13.31 6.25
CA PRO A 504 16.91 12.08 5.57
C PRO A 504 16.75 10.87 6.49
N VAL A 505 16.28 9.78 5.90
CA VAL A 505 16.16 8.49 6.57
C VAL A 505 16.83 7.40 5.72
N PHE A 506 17.18 6.30 6.35
CA PHE A 506 17.74 5.16 5.66
C PHE A 506 17.07 3.88 6.16
N TYR A 507 16.44 3.18 5.24
CA TYR A 507 15.84 1.86 5.47
C TYR A 507 16.69 0.80 4.78
N PRO A 508 17.63 0.15 5.49
CA PRO A 508 18.43 -0.94 4.93
C PRO A 508 17.56 -2.20 4.80
N ILE A 509 16.69 -2.20 3.80
CA ILE A 509 15.90 -3.36 3.43
C ILE A 509 16.84 -4.31 2.70
N ASN A 510 17.45 -5.23 3.45
CA ASN A 510 18.42 -6.16 2.95
C ASN A 510 17.86 -7.58 2.83
N SER A 511 18.05 -8.18 1.64
CA SER A 511 18.39 -9.57 1.50
C SER A 511 19.86 -9.64 1.05
N ASP A 512 20.70 -10.27 1.85
CA ASP A 512 22.02 -10.78 1.42
C ASP A 512 22.92 -9.83 0.60
N SER A 513 23.48 -8.83 1.23
CA SER A 513 24.63 -8.02 0.80
C SER A 513 24.41 -6.92 -0.26
N VAL A 514 23.22 -6.63 -0.73
CA VAL A 514 22.95 -5.45 -1.57
C VAL A 514 21.94 -4.54 -0.87
N PRO A 515 22.20 -3.24 -0.70
CA PRO A 515 21.20 -2.32 -0.18
C PRO A 515 19.97 -2.36 -1.09
N ALA A 516 18.90 -2.94 -0.61
CA ALA A 516 17.64 -2.98 -1.31
C ALA A 516 16.72 -1.89 -0.73
N GLY A 517 16.16 -1.06 -1.59
CA GLY A 517 15.19 -0.04 -1.21
C GLY A 517 13.76 -0.55 -1.30
N LEU A 518 12.82 0.36 -1.10
CA LEU A 518 11.43 0.14 -1.46
C LEU A 518 11.24 0.30 -2.96
N TYR A 519 10.41 -0.54 -3.55
CA TYR A 519 9.95 -0.41 -4.93
C TYR A 519 8.68 0.43 -5.01
N ASN A 520 7.80 0.26 -4.02
CA ASN A 520 6.51 0.95 -3.91
C ASN A 520 6.13 1.10 -2.44
N ALA A 521 5.17 1.98 -2.14
CA ALA A 521 4.60 2.13 -0.81
C ALA A 521 3.12 2.53 -0.90
N TRP A 522 2.38 2.23 0.16
CA TRP A 522 0.97 2.57 0.29
C TRP A 522 0.64 2.88 1.75
N SER A 523 -0.29 3.78 1.99
CA SER A 523 -0.83 4.03 3.33
C SER A 523 -2.36 4.09 3.32
N GLY A 524 -2.95 3.68 4.42
CA GLY A 524 -4.38 3.73 4.65
C GLY A 524 -4.70 3.51 6.12
N THR A 525 -5.99 3.52 6.44
CA THR A 525 -6.49 3.38 7.81
C THR A 525 -7.22 2.05 7.96
N ALA A 526 -6.88 1.29 8.97
CA ALA A 526 -7.58 0.07 9.36
C ALA A 526 -8.94 0.39 9.98
N THR A 527 -9.83 -0.60 10.09
CA THR A 527 -11.17 -0.40 10.65
C THR A 527 -11.17 0.00 12.12
N ASN A 528 -10.11 -0.31 12.86
CA ASN A 528 -9.90 0.12 14.23
C ASN A 528 -9.36 1.58 14.35
N GLY A 529 -9.12 2.25 13.22
CA GLY A 529 -8.60 3.62 13.17
C GLY A 529 -7.08 3.72 13.08
N ASP A 530 -6.33 2.63 13.24
CA ASP A 530 -4.87 2.64 13.15
C ASP A 530 -4.40 2.92 11.72
N GLU A 531 -3.38 3.76 11.57
CA GLU A 531 -2.72 3.96 10.30
C GLU A 531 -1.81 2.78 9.95
N VAL A 532 -1.90 2.30 8.72
CA VAL A 532 -1.09 1.22 8.19
C VAL A 532 -0.29 1.73 7.01
N ILE A 533 1.03 1.67 7.10
CA ILE A 533 1.94 2.03 6.01
C ILE A 533 2.63 0.75 5.52
N LEU A 534 2.38 0.39 4.28
CA LEU A 534 2.95 -0.80 3.64
C LEU A 534 4.12 -0.40 2.74
N GLY A 535 5.26 -1.03 2.92
CA GLY A 535 6.43 -0.91 2.07
C GLY A 535 6.61 -2.17 1.21
N CYS A 536 6.81 -1.98 -0.08
CA CYS A 536 7.05 -3.05 -1.05
C CYS A 536 8.55 -3.22 -1.26
N GLY A 537 9.14 -4.24 -0.68
CA GLY A 537 10.59 -4.47 -0.75
C GLY A 537 11.04 -4.95 -2.12
N THR A 538 12.20 -4.44 -2.59
CA THR A 538 12.88 -4.98 -3.77
C THR A 538 13.40 -6.40 -3.54
N ASP A 539 13.54 -6.81 -2.29
CA ASP A 539 13.90 -8.16 -1.86
C ASP A 539 12.73 -9.16 -1.88
N GLY A 540 11.52 -8.68 -2.19
CA GLY A 540 10.31 -9.50 -2.30
C GLY A 540 9.54 -9.71 -1.00
N TYR A 541 9.86 -9.01 0.09
CA TYR A 541 9.01 -8.94 1.28
C TYR A 541 8.07 -7.74 1.21
N VAL A 542 6.91 -7.89 1.85
CA VAL A 542 6.07 -6.75 2.26
C VAL A 542 6.46 -6.36 3.66
N TYR A 543 6.60 -5.07 3.90
CA TYR A 543 6.95 -4.50 5.20
C TYR A 543 5.82 -3.63 5.73
N GLN A 544 5.64 -3.61 7.03
CA GLN A 544 4.89 -2.57 7.72
C GLN A 544 5.88 -1.59 8.33
N LEU A 545 5.77 -0.32 7.95
CA LEU A 545 6.62 0.75 8.43
C LEU A 545 6.07 1.31 9.76
N ASP A 546 6.90 2.04 10.49
CA ASP A 546 6.61 2.57 11.84
C ASP A 546 6.24 1.50 12.87
N LYS A 547 6.71 0.28 12.68
CA LYS A 547 6.52 -0.85 13.60
C LYS A 547 7.86 -1.43 14.03
N GLY A 548 7.84 -2.03 15.23
CA GLY A 548 9.04 -2.64 15.80
C GLY A 548 10.03 -1.63 16.37
N THR A 549 11.07 -2.16 16.98
CA THR A 549 12.22 -1.42 17.53
C THR A 549 13.43 -1.85 16.72
N SER A 550 13.75 -1.17 15.65
CA SER A 550 15.00 -1.42 14.90
C SER A 550 16.18 -0.73 15.55
#